data_22cb362f8b2ac9cc4139fed0697ff052
#
_entry.id   22cb362f8b2ac9cc4139fed0697ff052
#
_cell.length_a   1.000
_cell.length_b   1.000
_cell.length_c   1.000
_cell.angle_alpha   90.00
_cell.angle_beta   90.00
_cell.angle_gamma   90.00
#
_symmetry.space_group_name_H-M   'P 1'
#
loop_
_entity.id
_entity.type
_entity.pdbx_description
1 polymer ?
#
loop_
_entity_poly.entity_id
_entity_poly.type
_entity_poly.pdbx_seq_one_letter_code
_entity_poly.pdbx_strand_id
1 'polypeptide(L)'
;MKHLVVVVRVCGLLAGSIQDGTMRRSLALMTALAGLFVSVNAYAADLGANAGYCLRLTRSSLLDTGNIETIRGQIDQWYEHALQVSEQQNIISSARPTFIWASEAKIACGKAQGYLKSGEIEEETVSKCDCFHGRMAYYLN
;
A
#
# COMPACT_ATOMS: atom_id res chain seq x y z
N MET A 1 13.78 -6.78 -1.38
CA MET A 1 14.71 -7.87 -1.02
C MET A 1 15.83 -7.46 -0.04
N LYS A 2 15.98 -6.18 0.37
CA LYS A 2 17.05 -5.74 1.32
C LYS A 2 16.64 -5.80 2.81
N HIS A 3 15.36 -5.87 3.13
CA HIS A 3 14.88 -5.90 4.52
C HIS A 3 14.84 -7.29 5.17
N LEU A 4 14.88 -8.38 4.36
CA LEU A 4 14.84 -9.74 4.88
C LEU A 4 16.16 -10.20 5.52
N VAL A 5 17.28 -9.59 5.13
CA VAL A 5 18.63 -9.98 5.59
C VAL A 5 18.94 -9.44 6.99
N VAL A 6 18.27 -8.35 7.42
CA VAL A 6 18.55 -7.70 8.72
C VAL A 6 17.94 -8.49 9.89
N VAL A 7 16.77 -9.10 9.69
CA VAL A 7 16.06 -9.83 10.77
C VAL A 7 16.78 -11.15 11.14
N VAL A 8 17.45 -11.80 10.19
CA VAL A 8 18.18 -13.05 10.44
C VAL A 8 19.47 -12.84 11.24
N ARG A 9 20.08 -11.65 11.15
CA ARG A 9 21.34 -11.36 11.89
C ARG A 9 21.14 -11.03 13.37
N VAL A 10 19.98 -10.56 13.78
CA VAL A 10 19.72 -10.24 15.18
C VAL A 10 19.45 -11.49 16.02
N CYS A 11 18.90 -12.56 15.41
CA CYS A 11 18.65 -13.83 16.11
C CYS A 11 19.93 -14.66 16.37
N GLY A 12 20.99 -14.40 15.62
CA GLY A 12 22.28 -15.15 15.76
C GLY A 12 23.21 -14.67 16.85
N LEU A 13 22.99 -13.47 17.41
CA LEU A 13 23.90 -12.85 18.39
C LEU A 13 23.55 -13.12 19.87
N LEU A 14 22.44 -13.79 20.16
CA LEU A 14 22.02 -14.15 21.52
C LEU A 14 22.33 -15.60 21.89
N ALA A 15 22.98 -16.39 21.04
CA ALA A 15 23.29 -17.80 21.28
C ALA A 15 24.70 -18.03 21.86
N GLY A 16 25.43 -16.98 22.25
CA GLY A 16 26.76 -17.08 22.83
C GLY A 16 26.77 -16.82 24.33
N SER A 17 27.01 -17.86 25.12
CA SER A 17 27.39 -17.81 26.54
C SER A 17 26.29 -18.08 27.55
N ILE A 18 25.95 -19.35 27.77
CA ILE A 18 25.63 -19.90 29.08
C ILE A 18 26.10 -21.37 29.06
N GLN A 19 27.32 -21.61 29.54
CA GLN A 19 27.78 -22.92 29.97
C GLN A 19 27.47 -23.05 31.47
N ASP A 20 26.44 -23.81 31.81
CA ASP A 20 26.37 -24.52 33.08
C ASP A 20 25.45 -25.72 33.01
N GLY A 21 25.93 -26.82 33.52
CA GLY A 21 25.52 -28.20 33.26
C GLY A 21 24.19 -28.68 33.82
N THR A 22 23.30 -27.86 34.37
CA THR A 22 22.05 -28.28 35.00
C THR A 22 20.77 -27.94 34.21
N MET A 23 20.86 -27.23 33.10
CA MET A 23 19.69 -26.74 32.32
C MET A 23 19.41 -27.51 31.03
N ARG A 24 20.04 -28.69 30.81
CA ARG A 24 19.85 -29.44 29.54
C ARG A 24 18.40 -29.94 29.30
N ARG A 25 17.59 -30.06 30.34
CA ARG A 25 16.21 -30.54 30.18
C ARG A 25 15.21 -29.43 29.89
N SER A 26 15.48 -28.21 30.27
CA SER A 26 14.59 -27.06 30.01
C SER A 26 14.80 -26.42 28.64
N LEU A 27 16.01 -26.54 28.06
CA LEU A 27 16.27 -26.02 26.73
C LEU A 27 15.56 -26.83 25.61
N ALA A 28 15.38 -28.13 25.81
CA ALA A 28 14.67 -28.97 24.83
C ALA A 28 13.18 -28.62 24.69
N LEU A 29 12.58 -28.10 25.74
CA LEU A 29 11.17 -27.65 25.71
C LEU A 29 10.99 -26.26 25.07
N MET A 30 11.99 -25.39 25.21
CA MET A 30 11.92 -24.03 24.62
C MET A 30 12.12 -24.02 23.11
N THR A 31 12.92 -24.94 22.56
CA THR A 31 13.11 -25.07 21.10
C THR A 31 11.90 -25.66 20.40
N ALA A 32 11.08 -26.44 21.09
CA ALA A 32 9.83 -26.98 20.53
C ALA A 32 8.73 -25.91 20.41
N LEU A 33 8.73 -24.86 21.27
CA LEU A 33 7.77 -23.75 21.15
C LEU A 33 8.14 -22.74 20.08
N ALA A 34 9.42 -22.57 19.75
CA ALA A 34 9.88 -21.63 18.71
C ALA A 34 9.54 -22.09 17.28
N GLY A 35 9.24 -23.39 17.09
CA GLY A 35 8.86 -23.96 15.79
C GLY A 35 7.38 -23.74 15.40
N LEU A 36 6.56 -23.23 16.28
CA LEU A 36 5.13 -22.99 16.04
C LEU A 36 4.78 -21.56 15.59
N PHE A 37 5.77 -20.69 15.38
CA PHE A 37 5.56 -19.52 14.54
C PHE A 37 5.54 -19.96 13.07
N VAL A 38 4.53 -20.78 12.75
CA VAL A 38 4.07 -20.97 11.39
C VAL A 38 3.92 -19.57 10.83
N SER A 39 4.73 -19.24 9.82
CA SER A 39 4.53 -18.10 8.96
C SER A 39 3.07 -18.11 8.54
N VAL A 40 2.22 -17.41 9.27
CA VAL A 40 0.96 -16.93 8.73
C VAL A 40 1.40 -16.10 7.52
N ASN A 41 1.35 -16.71 6.34
CA ASN A 41 1.29 -15.92 5.13
C ASN A 41 0.12 -14.99 5.38
N ALA A 42 0.40 -13.78 5.87
CA ALA A 42 -0.53 -12.70 5.81
C ALA A 42 -0.76 -12.53 4.29
N TYR A 43 -1.77 -13.23 3.78
CA TYR A 43 -2.41 -12.79 2.57
C TYR A 43 -2.85 -11.39 2.93
N ALA A 44 -2.03 -10.41 2.56
CA ALA A 44 -2.47 -9.03 2.48
C ALA A 44 -3.77 -9.14 1.70
N ALA A 45 -4.88 -8.89 2.40
CA ALA A 45 -6.21 -9.02 1.85
C ALA A 45 -6.17 -8.43 0.47
N ASP A 46 -6.47 -9.25 -0.52
CA ASP A 46 -6.19 -9.00 -1.92
C ASP A 46 -6.93 -7.74 -2.38
N LEU A 47 -6.36 -6.58 -2.08
CA LEU A 47 -6.71 -5.32 -2.73
C LEU A 47 -6.43 -5.42 -4.23
N GLY A 48 -5.66 -6.44 -4.64
CA GLY A 48 -5.30 -6.73 -6.00
C GLY A 48 -6.47 -7.10 -6.91
N ALA A 49 -7.56 -7.68 -6.40
CA ALA A 49 -8.72 -7.99 -7.23
C ALA A 49 -9.39 -6.71 -7.78
N ASN A 50 -9.43 -5.64 -6.97
CA ASN A 50 -9.97 -4.34 -7.38
C ASN A 50 -8.91 -3.48 -8.10
N ALA A 51 -7.65 -3.51 -7.65
CA ALA A 51 -6.54 -2.85 -8.31
C ALA A 51 -6.34 -3.36 -9.76
N GLY A 52 -6.61 -4.63 -10.02
CA GLY A 52 -6.57 -5.22 -11.36
C GLY A 52 -7.43 -4.50 -12.41
N TYR A 53 -8.47 -3.79 -11.97
CA TYR A 53 -9.31 -3.01 -12.86
C TYR A 53 -8.59 -1.79 -13.44
N CYS A 54 -7.79 -1.08 -12.63
CA CYS A 54 -6.99 0.07 -13.06
C CYS A 54 -5.55 -0.30 -13.45
N LEU A 55 -5.18 -1.59 -13.49
CA LEU A 55 -3.88 -2.07 -13.99
C LEU A 55 -3.82 -2.17 -15.52
N ARG A 56 -4.96 -2.36 -16.17
CA ARG A 56 -5.08 -2.36 -17.64
C ARG A 56 -5.57 -0.98 -18.08
N LEU A 57 -4.74 0.02 -17.89
CA LEU A 57 -5.15 1.40 -18.03
C LEU A 57 -5.33 1.83 -19.47
N THR A 58 -6.47 2.44 -19.71
CA THR A 58 -6.59 3.43 -20.77
C THR A 58 -5.79 4.66 -20.31
N ARG A 59 -4.95 5.20 -21.17
CA ARG A 59 -4.21 6.44 -20.92
C ARG A 59 -5.20 7.55 -20.56
N SER A 60 -4.94 8.30 -19.50
CA SER A 60 -5.80 9.41 -19.09
C SER A 60 -5.83 10.51 -20.16
N SER A 61 -7.04 10.98 -20.48
CA SER A 61 -7.22 12.13 -21.38
C SER A 61 -6.63 13.43 -20.82
N LEU A 62 -6.42 13.50 -19.51
CA LEU A 62 -5.75 14.65 -18.87
C LEU A 62 -4.33 14.85 -19.43
N LEU A 63 -3.65 13.77 -19.83
CA LEU A 63 -2.31 13.81 -20.43
C LEU A 63 -2.30 14.47 -21.82
N ASP A 64 -3.43 14.52 -22.51
CA ASP A 64 -3.55 15.14 -23.84
C ASP A 64 -3.44 16.67 -23.77
N THR A 65 -3.60 17.26 -22.59
CA THR A 65 -3.40 18.68 -22.38
C THR A 65 -1.94 19.10 -22.55
N GLY A 66 -0.99 18.20 -22.31
CA GLY A 66 0.45 18.46 -22.37
C GLY A 66 0.96 19.54 -21.41
N ASN A 67 0.10 20.10 -20.58
CA ASN A 67 0.42 21.20 -19.66
C ASN A 67 0.55 20.69 -18.23
N ILE A 68 1.78 20.70 -17.73
CA ILE A 68 2.11 20.18 -16.39
C ILE A 68 1.33 20.89 -15.26
N GLU A 69 1.08 22.19 -15.36
CA GLU A 69 0.35 22.94 -14.34
C GLU A 69 -1.14 22.58 -14.34
N THR A 70 -1.72 22.35 -15.52
CA THR A 70 -3.10 21.87 -15.64
C THR A 70 -3.22 20.47 -15.05
N ILE A 71 -2.29 19.57 -15.38
CA ILE A 71 -2.25 18.21 -14.84
C ILE A 71 -2.10 18.24 -13.32
N ARG A 72 -1.17 19.05 -12.81
CA ARG A 72 -0.93 19.22 -11.37
C ARG A 72 -2.18 19.68 -10.64
N GLY A 73 -2.82 20.74 -11.11
CA GLY A 73 -4.03 21.29 -10.52
C GLY A 73 -5.16 20.26 -10.45
N GLN A 74 -5.34 19.45 -11.48
CA GLN A 74 -6.35 18.39 -11.51
C GLN A 74 -6.00 17.23 -10.56
N ILE A 75 -4.75 16.79 -10.54
CA ILE A 75 -4.27 15.74 -9.64
C ILE A 75 -4.39 16.16 -8.18
N ASP A 76 -4.07 17.42 -7.86
CA ASP A 76 -4.22 17.96 -6.50
C ASP A 76 -5.69 17.93 -6.04
N GLN A 77 -6.62 18.35 -6.91
CA GLN A 77 -8.06 18.26 -6.60
C GLN A 77 -8.54 16.83 -6.37
N TRP A 78 -8.09 15.89 -7.20
CA TRP A 78 -8.46 14.48 -7.05
C TRP A 78 -7.87 13.84 -5.80
N TYR A 79 -6.65 14.22 -5.44
CA TYR A 79 -6.01 13.77 -4.19
C TYR A 79 -6.80 14.25 -2.97
N GLU A 80 -7.10 15.56 -2.91
CA GLU A 80 -7.86 16.15 -1.79
C GLU A 80 -9.27 15.54 -1.66
N HIS A 81 -9.95 15.33 -2.79
CA HIS A 81 -11.24 14.66 -2.78
C HIS A 81 -11.14 13.22 -2.25
N ALA A 82 -10.16 12.46 -2.72
CA ALA A 82 -9.96 11.08 -2.27
C ALA A 82 -9.56 11.01 -0.80
N LEU A 83 -8.73 11.94 -0.32
CA LEU A 83 -8.38 12.09 1.09
C LEU A 83 -9.64 12.31 1.93
N GLN A 84 -10.43 13.31 1.58
CA GLN A 84 -11.66 13.68 2.27
C GLN A 84 -12.66 12.51 2.36
N VAL A 85 -12.87 11.78 1.25
CA VAL A 85 -13.77 10.61 1.20
C VAL A 85 -13.23 9.48 2.06
N SER A 86 -11.92 9.22 2.02
CA SER A 86 -11.30 8.13 2.79
C SER A 86 -11.34 8.34 4.31
N GLU A 87 -11.58 9.56 4.78
CA GLU A 87 -11.65 9.92 6.22
C GLU A 87 -13.08 9.99 6.75
N GLN A 88 -14.10 9.89 5.89
CA GLN A 88 -15.49 9.93 6.32
C GLN A 88 -15.91 8.64 7.02
N GLN A 89 -16.34 8.74 8.27
CA GLN A 89 -16.72 7.58 9.08
C GLN A 89 -17.89 6.77 8.49
N ASN A 90 -18.86 7.43 7.86
CA ASN A 90 -19.97 6.76 7.17
C ASN A 90 -19.50 5.97 5.92
N ILE A 91 -18.43 6.38 5.28
CA ILE A 91 -17.83 5.68 4.15
C ILE A 91 -17.02 4.48 4.65
N ILE A 92 -16.20 4.67 5.70
CA ILE A 92 -15.38 3.62 6.31
C ILE A 92 -16.26 2.45 6.80
N SER A 93 -17.42 2.77 7.39
CA SER A 93 -18.36 1.77 7.93
C SER A 93 -19.35 1.22 6.91
N SER A 94 -19.34 1.73 5.67
CA SER A 94 -20.28 1.30 4.64
C SER A 94 -19.90 -0.06 4.04
N ALA A 95 -20.91 -0.81 3.58
CA ALA A 95 -20.69 -2.04 2.80
C ALA A 95 -20.27 -1.75 1.34
N ARG A 96 -20.28 -0.49 0.92
CA ARG A 96 -19.87 -0.10 -0.44
C ARG A 96 -18.35 -0.08 -0.56
N PRO A 97 -17.78 -0.40 -1.72
CA PRO A 97 -16.33 -0.41 -1.93
C PRO A 97 -15.74 1.01 -2.05
N THR A 98 -16.50 2.06 -1.75
CA THR A 98 -16.09 3.47 -1.87
C THR A 98 -14.83 3.77 -1.09
N PHE A 99 -14.71 3.25 0.15
CA PHE A 99 -13.53 3.43 0.98
C PHE A 99 -12.26 2.86 0.33
N ILE A 100 -12.38 1.67 -0.26
CA ILE A 100 -11.25 1.01 -0.94
C ILE A 100 -10.80 1.87 -2.12
N TRP A 101 -11.72 2.30 -2.98
CA TRP A 101 -11.41 3.14 -4.13
C TRP A 101 -10.86 4.51 -3.74
N ALA A 102 -11.38 5.11 -2.66
CA ALA A 102 -10.84 6.37 -2.12
C ALA A 102 -9.40 6.21 -1.62
N SER A 103 -9.10 5.12 -0.93
CA SER A 103 -7.75 4.82 -0.45
C SER A 103 -6.77 4.60 -1.61
N GLU A 104 -7.15 3.85 -2.64
CA GLU A 104 -6.34 3.64 -3.84
C GLU A 104 -6.13 4.94 -4.62
N ALA A 105 -7.18 5.75 -4.79
CA ALA A 105 -7.09 7.06 -5.45
C ALA A 105 -6.12 7.98 -4.69
N LYS A 106 -6.23 8.08 -3.36
CA LYS A 106 -5.30 8.86 -2.53
C LYS A 106 -3.85 8.44 -2.76
N ILE A 107 -3.56 7.14 -2.77
CA ILE A 107 -2.20 6.61 -2.97
C ILE A 107 -1.70 6.92 -4.38
N ALA A 108 -2.50 6.66 -5.41
CA ALA A 108 -2.10 6.86 -6.80
C ALA A 108 -1.91 8.35 -7.12
N CYS A 109 -2.86 9.21 -6.69
CA CYS A 109 -2.76 10.65 -6.89
C CYS A 109 -1.58 11.26 -6.12
N GLY A 110 -1.32 10.79 -4.88
CA GLY A 110 -0.16 11.22 -4.11
C GLY A 110 1.18 10.87 -4.77
N LYS A 111 1.27 9.72 -5.45
CA LYS A 111 2.45 9.38 -6.28
C LYS A 111 2.58 10.32 -7.48
N ALA A 112 1.49 10.57 -8.20
CA ALA A 112 1.49 11.50 -9.33
C ALA A 112 1.91 12.91 -8.90
N GLN A 113 1.41 13.41 -7.74
CA GLN A 113 1.87 14.68 -7.16
C GLN A 113 3.38 14.71 -6.93
N GLY A 114 3.96 13.58 -6.45
CA GLY A 114 5.40 13.48 -6.22
C GLY A 114 6.21 13.70 -7.49
N TYR A 115 5.85 13.05 -8.60
CA TYR A 115 6.49 13.25 -9.91
C TYR A 115 6.27 14.65 -10.45
N LEU A 116 5.05 15.18 -10.39
CA LEU A 116 4.73 16.51 -10.86
C LEU A 116 5.48 17.61 -10.09
N LYS A 117 5.76 17.40 -8.79
CA LYS A 117 6.61 18.33 -8.01
C LYS A 117 8.05 18.35 -8.46
N SER A 118 8.57 17.23 -8.98
CA SER A 118 9.92 17.19 -9.61
C SER A 118 9.94 17.67 -11.05
N GLY A 119 8.81 18.10 -11.60
CA GLY A 119 8.69 18.56 -12.98
C GLY A 119 8.52 17.43 -14.00
N GLU A 120 8.25 16.22 -13.56
CA GLU A 120 8.08 15.03 -14.39
C GLU A 120 6.61 14.65 -14.51
N ILE A 121 6.16 14.33 -15.74
CA ILE A 121 4.85 13.75 -16.00
C ILE A 121 5.04 12.23 -16.15
N GLU A 122 4.79 11.48 -15.08
CA GLU A 122 4.80 10.02 -15.15
C GLU A 122 3.39 9.53 -15.52
N GLU A 123 3.23 9.12 -16.79
CA GLU A 123 1.92 8.84 -17.42
C GLU A 123 1.15 7.73 -16.71
N GLU A 124 1.84 6.71 -16.20
CA GLU A 124 1.20 5.59 -15.51
C GLU A 124 0.55 6.04 -14.20
N THR A 125 1.24 6.85 -13.39
CA THR A 125 0.70 7.32 -12.11
C THR A 125 -0.46 8.29 -12.30
N VAL A 126 -0.39 9.18 -13.30
CA VAL A 126 -1.48 10.09 -13.67
C VAL A 126 -2.70 9.28 -14.11
N SER A 127 -2.52 8.27 -14.96
CA SER A 127 -3.61 7.43 -15.45
C SER A 127 -4.22 6.56 -14.34
N LYS A 128 -3.41 6.07 -13.39
CA LYS A 128 -3.90 5.36 -12.20
C LYS A 128 -4.71 6.26 -11.29
N CYS A 129 -4.23 7.49 -11.04
CA CYS A 129 -4.97 8.48 -10.24
C CYS A 129 -6.36 8.74 -10.84
N ASP A 130 -6.44 9.01 -12.15
CA ASP A 130 -7.69 9.23 -12.88
C ASP A 130 -8.64 8.02 -12.75
N CYS A 131 -8.16 6.83 -13.03
CA CYS A 131 -8.95 5.61 -12.96
C CYS A 131 -9.51 5.36 -11.55
N PHE A 132 -8.69 5.42 -10.52
CA PHE A 132 -9.13 5.16 -9.14
C PHE A 132 -10.07 6.24 -8.64
N HIS A 133 -9.78 7.52 -8.96
CA HIS A 133 -10.68 8.61 -8.62
C HIS A 133 -12.05 8.47 -9.31
N GLY A 134 -12.08 8.14 -10.60
CA GLY A 134 -13.30 7.88 -11.33
C GLY A 134 -14.13 6.73 -10.74
N ARG A 135 -13.47 5.67 -10.27
CA ARG A 135 -14.14 4.56 -9.57
C ARG A 135 -14.71 4.98 -8.23
N MET A 136 -13.96 5.73 -7.44
CA MET A 136 -14.44 6.30 -6.19
C MET A 136 -15.71 7.13 -6.44
N ALA A 137 -15.67 8.05 -7.40
CA ALA A 137 -16.79 8.92 -7.75
C ALA A 137 -18.03 8.12 -8.19
N TYR A 138 -17.85 7.03 -8.94
CA TYR A 138 -18.94 6.15 -9.34
C TYR A 138 -19.68 5.53 -8.15
N TYR A 139 -18.98 5.13 -7.09
CA TYR A 139 -19.58 4.52 -5.90
C TYR A 139 -20.06 5.52 -4.84
N LEU A 140 -19.74 6.80 -5.00
CA LEU A 140 -20.28 7.88 -4.16
C LEU A 140 -21.74 8.22 -4.50
N ASN A 141 -22.12 8.08 -5.77
CA ASN A 141 -23.48 8.32 -6.27
C ASN A 141 -24.32 7.03 -6.16
#